data_7bc1c1c759f468cb8db3fe58bbf1392d
#
_entry.id   7bc1c1c759f468cb8db3fe58bbf1392d
#
_cell.length_a   1.000
_cell.length_b   1.000
_cell.length_c   1.000
_cell.angle_alpha   90.00
_cell.angle_beta   90.00
_cell.angle_gamma   90.00
#
_symmetry.space_group_name_H-M   'P 1'
#
loop_
_entity.id
_entity.type
_entity.pdbx_description
1 polymer ?
#
loop_
_entity_poly.entity_id
_entity_poly.type
_entity_poly.pdbx_seq_one_letter_code
_entity_poly.pdbx_strand_id
1 'polypeptide(L)'
;MKRFRFAGLFVAAFVLTLAIASIAFAGRRGSQDFVLENGTGRVITEIYLSPTRSNEWIYQDELAKNQVLYPGQELFLGFDPRDNVQYWDIKVVYEDGTYEYWYTLDLFRIYHITIRPNAIATIDEV
;
A
#
# COMPACT_ATOMS: atom_id res chain seq x y z
N MET A 1 -10.53 -8.88 -1.76
CA MET A 1 -9.39 -8.24 -1.09
C MET A 1 -9.83 -7.62 0.22
N LYS A 2 -9.07 -7.86 1.26
CA LYS A 2 -9.40 -7.40 2.59
C LYS A 2 -8.45 -6.28 3.01
N ARG A 3 -8.97 -5.25 3.64
CA ARG A 3 -8.18 -4.06 3.94
C ARG A 3 -8.49 -3.52 5.31
N PHE A 4 -7.47 -2.93 5.93
CA PHE A 4 -7.60 -2.15 7.13
C PHE A 4 -7.04 -0.77 6.86
N ARG A 5 -7.80 0.24 7.24
CA ARG A 5 -7.44 1.62 6.94
C ARG A 5 -7.50 2.44 8.20
N PHE A 6 -6.38 3.05 8.51
CA PHE A 6 -6.25 3.85 9.72
C PHE A 6 -5.69 5.23 9.41
N ALA A 7 -5.64 5.57 8.12
CA ALA A 7 -5.02 6.81 7.69
C ALA A 7 -5.67 8.01 8.34
N GLY A 8 -4.89 8.96 8.74
CA GLY A 8 -5.31 10.26 9.20
C GLY A 8 -5.60 10.33 10.68
N LEU A 9 -6.56 9.59 11.15
CA LEU A 9 -7.13 9.83 12.47
C LEU A 9 -6.28 9.35 13.64
N PHE A 10 -5.52 8.29 13.44
CA PHE A 10 -4.85 7.62 14.55
C PHE A 10 -3.38 7.41 14.27
N VAL A 11 -2.71 8.46 13.81
CA VAL A 11 -1.33 8.35 13.33
C VAL A 11 -0.42 7.67 14.34
N ALA A 12 -0.41 8.14 15.60
CA ALA A 12 0.50 7.60 16.58
C ALA A 12 0.20 6.15 16.94
N ALA A 13 -1.05 5.84 17.20
CA ALA A 13 -1.46 4.48 17.54
C ALA A 13 -1.26 3.54 16.37
N PHE A 14 -1.53 4.02 15.18
CA PHE A 14 -1.39 3.26 13.96
C PHE A 14 0.07 2.84 13.72
N VAL A 15 1.00 3.77 13.92
CA VAL A 15 2.42 3.48 13.74
C VAL A 15 2.88 2.34 14.65
N LEU A 16 2.45 2.34 15.91
CA LEU A 16 2.78 1.24 16.82
C LEU A 16 2.22 -0.09 16.35
N THR A 17 0.98 -0.07 15.87
CA THR A 17 0.34 -1.27 15.32
C THR A 17 1.10 -1.79 14.11
N LEU A 18 1.54 -0.90 13.26
CA LEU A 18 2.29 -1.26 12.07
C LEU A 18 3.63 -1.90 12.39
N ALA A 19 4.32 -1.42 13.41
CA ALA A 19 5.57 -2.03 13.82
C ALA A 19 5.38 -3.51 14.17
N ILE A 20 4.31 -3.81 14.89
CA ILE A 20 3.98 -5.20 15.23
C ILE A 20 3.60 -5.99 13.97
N ALA A 21 2.80 -5.39 13.13
CA ALA A 21 2.37 -6.02 11.89
C ALA A 21 3.54 -6.36 10.98
N SER A 22 4.53 -5.48 10.90
CA SER A 22 5.71 -5.72 10.08
C SER A 22 6.49 -6.94 10.57
N ILE A 23 6.59 -7.12 11.88
CA ILE A 23 7.25 -8.31 12.44
C ILE A 23 6.47 -9.57 12.05
N ALA A 24 5.14 -9.51 12.13
CA ALA A 24 4.31 -10.64 11.74
C ALA A 24 4.47 -10.97 10.26
N PHE A 25 4.57 -9.95 9.41
CA PHE A 25 4.76 -10.17 7.97
C PHE A 25 6.07 -10.87 7.67
N ALA A 26 7.13 -10.50 8.35
CA ALA A 26 8.42 -11.13 8.11
C ALA A 26 8.37 -12.66 8.28
N GLY A 27 7.45 -13.14 9.13
CA GLY A 27 7.26 -14.56 9.33
C GLY A 27 6.20 -15.20 8.46
N ARG A 28 5.51 -14.44 7.62
CA ARG A 28 4.37 -14.93 6.86
C ARG A 28 4.70 -14.97 5.38
N ARG A 29 5.42 -15.97 5.01
CA ARG A 29 5.86 -16.10 3.64
C ARG A 29 4.68 -16.41 2.73
N GLY A 30 4.69 -15.86 1.53
CA GLY A 30 3.65 -16.07 0.55
C GLY A 30 2.40 -15.24 0.78
N SER A 31 2.37 -14.45 1.83
CA SER A 31 1.28 -13.48 2.04
C SER A 31 1.52 -12.27 1.16
N GLN A 32 0.45 -11.73 0.59
CA GLN A 32 0.52 -10.50 -0.20
C GLN A 32 0.31 -9.25 0.66
N ASP A 33 0.07 -9.44 1.94
CA ASP A 33 -0.15 -8.32 2.84
C ASP A 33 1.11 -7.47 2.96
N PHE A 34 0.94 -6.17 2.94
CA PHE A 34 2.08 -5.27 3.08
C PHE A 34 1.66 -3.93 3.68
N VAL A 35 2.67 -3.19 4.10
CA VAL A 35 2.50 -1.83 4.59
C VAL A 35 2.96 -0.88 3.49
N LEU A 36 2.13 0.10 3.17
CA LEU A 36 2.45 1.15 2.22
C LEU A 36 2.73 2.43 2.99
N GLU A 37 3.92 2.98 2.79
CA GLU A 37 4.29 4.26 3.39
C GLU A 37 4.33 5.33 2.31
N ASN A 38 3.72 6.47 2.60
CA ASN A 38 3.72 7.61 1.68
C ASN A 38 5.00 8.44 1.85
N GLY A 39 6.00 8.16 1.02
CA GLY A 39 7.24 8.93 0.97
C GLY A 39 7.29 9.92 -0.18
N THR A 40 6.13 10.27 -0.75
CA THR A 40 6.10 11.15 -1.93
C THR A 40 6.19 12.63 -1.60
N GLY A 41 5.98 13.00 -0.34
CA GLY A 41 5.92 14.41 0.06
C GLY A 41 4.59 15.08 -0.29
N ARG A 42 3.62 14.32 -0.82
CA ARG A 42 2.34 14.85 -1.28
C ARG A 42 1.20 14.09 -0.60
N VAL A 43 0.04 14.71 -0.52
CA VAL A 43 -1.15 14.08 0.06
C VAL A 43 -1.78 13.14 -0.97
N ILE A 44 -1.97 11.89 -0.60
CA ILE A 44 -2.61 10.88 -1.43
C ILE A 44 -4.08 10.79 -1.05
N THR A 45 -4.95 10.87 -2.04
CA THR A 45 -6.41 10.84 -1.82
C THR A 45 -7.03 9.52 -2.26
N GLU A 46 -6.37 8.76 -3.14
CA GLU A 46 -6.88 7.48 -3.61
C GLU A 46 -5.72 6.52 -3.85
N ILE A 47 -5.94 5.26 -3.56
CA ILE A 47 -4.95 4.20 -3.78
C ILE A 47 -5.65 3.02 -4.45
N TYR A 48 -5.11 2.55 -5.56
CA TYR A 48 -5.63 1.40 -6.28
C TYR A 48 -4.54 0.37 -6.49
N LEU A 49 -4.95 -0.88 -6.47
CA LEU A 49 -4.07 -2.02 -6.74
C LEU A 49 -4.60 -2.77 -7.94
N SER A 50 -3.71 -3.32 -8.73
CA SER A 50 -4.07 -4.16 -9.86
C SER A 50 -3.01 -5.23 -10.05
N PRO A 51 -3.41 -6.48 -10.35
CA PRO A 51 -2.42 -7.47 -10.80
C PRO A 51 -1.67 -6.91 -12.00
N THR A 52 -0.36 -7.14 -12.03
CA THR A 52 0.49 -6.61 -13.10
C THR A 52 -0.04 -7.07 -14.45
N ARG A 53 -0.15 -6.11 -15.38
CA ARG A 53 -0.60 -6.30 -16.76
C ARG A 53 -2.11 -6.56 -16.93
N SER A 54 -2.88 -6.53 -15.85
CA SER A 54 -4.33 -6.73 -16.00
C SER A 54 -5.06 -5.43 -16.27
N ASN A 55 -4.49 -4.28 -15.89
CA ASN A 55 -5.14 -2.96 -15.95
C ASN A 55 -6.50 -2.94 -15.26
N GLU A 56 -6.63 -3.73 -14.22
CA GLU A 56 -7.88 -3.81 -13.49
C GLU A 56 -7.93 -2.80 -12.35
N TRP A 57 -7.77 -1.53 -12.69
CA TRP A 57 -7.83 -0.43 -11.73
C TRP A 57 -9.26 -0.14 -11.27
N ILE A 58 -10.18 -1.01 -11.64
CA ILE A 58 -11.58 -0.90 -11.29
C ILE A 58 -11.87 -1.27 -9.83
N TYR A 59 -10.90 -1.83 -9.14
CA TYR A 59 -11.06 -2.11 -7.73
C TYR A 59 -11.29 -0.82 -6.97
N GLN A 60 -12.05 -0.90 -5.90
CA GLN A 60 -12.34 0.26 -5.10
C GLN A 60 -11.06 0.84 -4.50
N ASP A 61 -11.11 2.14 -4.25
CA ASP A 61 -10.06 2.85 -3.56
C ASP A 61 -9.75 2.18 -2.21
N GLU A 62 -8.49 1.96 -1.93
CA GLU A 62 -8.04 1.33 -0.69
C GLU A 62 -8.16 2.26 0.52
N LEU A 63 -8.29 3.55 0.31
CA LEU A 63 -8.56 4.50 1.37
C LEU A 63 -10.06 4.56 1.66
N ALA A 64 -10.42 4.74 2.92
CA ALA A 64 -11.81 4.95 3.27
C ALA A 64 -12.30 6.28 2.71
N LYS A 65 -13.62 6.38 2.53
CA LYS A 65 -14.23 7.60 2.02
C LYS A 65 -13.81 8.80 2.89
N ASN A 66 -13.41 9.87 2.23
CA ASN A 66 -12.97 11.12 2.87
C ASN A 66 -11.70 10.98 3.71
N GLN A 67 -10.98 9.89 3.57
CA GLN A 67 -9.68 9.74 4.20
C GLN A 67 -8.57 9.95 3.19
N VAL A 68 -7.44 10.40 3.69
CA VAL A 68 -6.25 10.64 2.88
C VAL A 68 -5.05 10.04 3.60
N LEU A 69 -3.97 9.85 2.84
CA LEU A 69 -2.69 9.40 3.39
C LEU A 69 -1.72 10.56 3.26
N TYR A 70 -1.39 11.16 4.39
CA TYR A 70 -0.44 12.29 4.42
C TYR A 70 0.99 11.82 4.26
N PRO A 71 1.91 12.71 3.87
CA PRO A 71 3.32 12.35 3.81
C PRO A 71 3.81 11.76 5.13
N GLY A 72 4.52 10.66 5.04
CA GLY A 72 5.06 9.97 6.21
C GLY A 72 4.09 9.00 6.88
N GLN A 73 2.85 8.98 6.49
CA GLN A 73 1.88 8.03 7.05
C GLN A 73 1.95 6.67 6.36
N GLU A 74 1.51 5.66 7.08
CA GLU A 74 1.51 4.27 6.62
C GLU A 74 0.09 3.72 6.58
N LEU A 75 -0.14 2.78 5.67
CA LEU A 75 -1.41 2.10 5.52
C LEU A 75 -1.15 0.60 5.36
N PHE A 76 -1.80 -0.20 6.18
CA PHE A 76 -1.75 -1.65 6.03
C PHE A 76 -2.73 -2.08 4.95
N LEU A 77 -2.26 -2.89 4.00
CA LEU A 77 -3.07 -3.44 2.92
C LEU A 77 -3.05 -4.97 3.03
N GLY A 78 -4.21 -5.52 3.40
CA GLY A 78 -4.39 -6.94 3.53
C GLY A 78 -5.14 -7.52 2.34
N PHE A 79 -4.80 -8.74 1.99
CA PHE A 79 -5.38 -9.45 0.85
C PHE A 79 -6.15 -10.67 1.32
N ASP A 80 -7.14 -11.06 0.53
CA ASP A 80 -7.81 -12.34 0.72
C ASP A 80 -6.76 -13.44 0.50
N PRO A 81 -6.66 -14.42 1.39
CA PRO A 81 -5.69 -15.52 1.20
C PRO A 81 -5.88 -16.29 -0.11
N ARG A 82 -7.03 -16.17 -0.74
CA ARG A 82 -7.29 -16.81 -2.03
C ARG A 82 -6.70 -16.04 -3.22
N ASP A 83 -6.37 -14.77 -3.01
CA ASP A 83 -5.69 -14.00 -4.04
C ASP A 83 -4.27 -14.53 -4.12
N ASN A 84 -3.96 -15.19 -5.22
CA ASN A 84 -2.68 -15.86 -5.38
C ASN A 84 -1.95 -15.29 -6.59
N VAL A 85 -1.75 -13.99 -6.55
CA VAL A 85 -1.04 -13.25 -7.59
C VAL A 85 0.23 -12.68 -7.02
N GLN A 86 1.35 -12.94 -7.67
CA GLN A 86 2.66 -12.55 -7.18
C GLN A 86 2.97 -11.08 -7.43
N TYR A 87 2.72 -10.60 -8.64
CA TYR A 87 3.13 -9.26 -9.06
C TYR A 87 1.94 -8.32 -9.16
N TRP A 88 2.09 -7.17 -8.56
CA TRP A 88 1.04 -6.15 -8.48
C TRP A 88 1.57 -4.78 -8.88
N ASP A 89 0.66 -3.96 -9.35
CA ASP A 89 0.91 -2.56 -9.63
C ASP A 89 0.13 -1.70 -8.64
N ILE A 90 0.67 -0.53 -8.33
CA ILE A 90 0.02 0.45 -7.46
C ILE A 90 -0.21 1.72 -8.27
N LYS A 91 -1.40 2.29 -8.12
CA LYS A 91 -1.71 3.62 -8.60
C LYS A 91 -2.13 4.47 -7.42
N VAL A 92 -1.56 5.67 -7.30
CA VAL A 92 -2.05 6.64 -6.34
C VAL A 92 -2.53 7.89 -7.06
N VAL A 93 -3.53 8.53 -6.48
CA VAL A 93 -4.03 9.82 -6.93
C VAL A 93 -3.76 10.82 -5.83
N TYR A 94 -3.21 11.97 -6.20
CA TYR A 94 -2.88 13.05 -5.29
C TYR A 94 -4.04 14.04 -5.19
N GLU A 95 -3.98 14.91 -4.19
CA GLU A 95 -5.09 15.82 -3.93
C GLU A 95 -5.32 16.83 -5.06
N ASP A 96 -4.32 17.07 -5.92
CA ASP A 96 -4.49 17.92 -7.11
C ASP A 96 -5.03 17.18 -8.32
N GLY A 97 -5.35 15.88 -8.17
CA GLY A 97 -5.87 15.06 -9.25
C GLY A 97 -4.82 14.39 -10.12
N THR A 98 -3.56 14.71 -9.95
CA THR A 98 -2.49 14.00 -10.66
C THR A 98 -2.29 12.63 -10.04
N TYR A 99 -1.61 11.74 -10.76
CA TYR A 99 -1.45 10.36 -10.30
C TYR A 99 -0.08 9.82 -10.72
N GLU A 100 0.32 8.75 -10.02
CA GLU A 100 1.55 8.03 -10.33
C GLU A 100 1.33 6.53 -10.19
N TYR A 101 2.20 5.75 -10.84
CA TYR A 101 2.16 4.29 -10.83
C TYR A 101 3.50 3.73 -10.34
N TRP A 102 3.40 2.58 -9.66
CA TRP A 102 4.56 1.73 -9.33
C TRP A 102 4.19 0.33 -9.83
N TYR A 103 5.07 -0.25 -10.64
CA TYR A 103 4.75 -1.48 -11.38
C TYR A 103 5.56 -2.67 -10.89
N THR A 104 4.99 -3.86 -11.07
CA THR A 104 5.69 -5.14 -10.95
C THR A 104 6.32 -5.35 -9.58
N LEU A 105 5.50 -5.17 -8.55
CA LEU A 105 5.93 -5.35 -7.17
C LEU A 105 5.66 -6.79 -6.75
N ASP A 106 6.70 -7.47 -6.28
CA ASP A 106 6.60 -8.88 -5.87
C ASP A 106 6.06 -8.97 -4.44
N LEU A 107 4.75 -9.04 -4.31
CA LEU A 107 4.12 -9.04 -3.00
C LEU A 107 4.24 -10.37 -2.26
N PHE A 108 4.80 -11.41 -2.88
CA PHE A 108 5.14 -12.63 -2.13
C PHE A 108 6.36 -12.43 -1.26
N ARG A 109 7.19 -11.45 -1.57
CA ARG A 109 8.43 -11.18 -0.86
C ARG A 109 8.41 -9.88 -0.08
N ILE A 110 7.66 -8.89 -0.57
CA ILE A 110 7.66 -7.53 -0.04
C ILE A 110 6.69 -7.47 1.14
N TYR A 111 7.13 -6.87 2.24
CA TYR A 111 6.24 -6.62 3.38
C TYR A 111 6.09 -5.13 3.69
N HIS A 112 6.94 -4.29 3.12
CA HIS A 112 6.87 -2.85 3.34
C HIS A 112 7.37 -2.13 2.09
N ILE A 113 6.59 -1.16 1.62
CA ILE A 113 6.93 -0.34 0.46
C ILE A 113 6.81 1.13 0.86
N THR A 114 7.87 1.88 0.64
CA THR A 114 7.82 3.34 0.71
C THR A 114 7.80 3.87 -0.70
N ILE A 115 6.67 4.38 -1.15
CA ILE A 115 6.58 4.98 -2.47
C ILE A 115 7.16 6.39 -2.42
N ARG A 116 7.93 6.74 -3.45
CA ARG A 116 8.65 8.00 -3.54
C ARG A 116 8.37 8.67 -4.88
N PRO A 117 8.67 9.97 -5.03
CA PRO A 117 8.43 10.66 -6.30
C PRO A 117 9.15 9.98 -7.46
N ASN A 118 8.65 10.20 -8.67
CA ASN A 118 9.24 9.72 -9.92
C ASN A 118 9.23 8.19 -10.02
N ALA A 119 8.17 7.57 -9.52
CA ALA A 119 7.95 6.13 -9.60
C ALA A 119 9.07 5.30 -8.93
N ILE A 120 9.74 5.88 -7.95
CA ILE A 120 10.76 5.19 -7.17
C ILE A 120 10.11 4.59 -5.93
N ALA A 121 10.60 3.44 -5.50
CA ALA A 121 10.12 2.81 -4.27
C ALA A 121 11.31 2.27 -3.49
N THR A 122 11.23 2.38 -2.16
CA THR A 122 12.11 1.67 -1.25
C THR A 122 11.36 0.46 -0.74
N ILE A 123 11.96 -0.72 -0.86
CA ILE A 123 11.27 -1.99 -0.62
C ILE A 123 12.01 -2.78 0.45
N ASP A 124 11.24 -3.28 1.42
CA ASP A 124 11.75 -4.23 2.41
C ASP A 124 11.14 -5.60 2.12
N GLU A 125 12.00 -6.58 1.96
CA GLU A 125 11.62 -7.95 1.59
C GLU A 125 12.01 -8.96 2.67
N VAL A 126 11.28 -10.03 2.69
CA VAL A 126 11.65 -11.20 3.50
C VAL A 126 12.59 -12.13 2.76
#